data_344677a67ab38739810122237cef3869
#
_entry.id   344677a67ab38739810122237cef3869
#
_cell.length_a   1.000
_cell.length_b   1.000
_cell.length_c   1.000
_cell.angle_alpha   90.00
_cell.angle_beta   90.00
_cell.angle_gamma   90.00
#
_symmetry.space_group_name_H-M   'P 1'
#
loop_
_entity.id
_entity.type
_entity.pdbx_description
1 polymer ?
#
loop_
_entity_poly.entity_id
_entity_poly.type
_entity_poly.pdbx_seq_one_letter_code
_entity_poly.pdbx_strand_id
1 'polypeptide(L)'
;EVVIGQGAKPGGGGMLLGQKISDRVADMRNLPQGIDQRSACRHPDWTGPDDLEIKILELREITKWEKPIFVKVGGARPFFDTTLAVKAGADVVVLDGMQGGTAATQDVFIEHVGLPTLACISPAVEALRELGMHRKVQLIVSGGIRNGADVAKALALGADAVSIGTAALIAIGDNDPKWEDEYNALGTTAGAYDAWHEGNDPAGITTQDPNLIKRLNPIAAGKLLSNYLKVMTLEAQTIARACGKSHLHNLEPEDLCALTIEAAAMAGVPLAGTNWVPGRDNTNNIT
;
A
#
# COMPACT_ATOMS: atom_id res chain seq x y z
N GLU A 1 9.51 -9.38 -5.30
CA GLU A 1 9.31 -8.55 -4.10
C GLU A 1 9.55 -9.37 -2.85
N VAL A 2 10.40 -8.88 -1.97
CA VAL A 2 10.58 -9.39 -0.62
C VAL A 2 9.61 -8.65 0.30
N VAL A 3 8.64 -9.37 0.90
CA VAL A 3 7.61 -8.76 1.75
C VAL A 3 7.98 -8.96 3.21
N ILE A 4 8.42 -7.88 3.87
CA ILE A 4 8.75 -7.90 5.31
C ILE A 4 7.48 -7.71 6.15
N GLY A 5 6.52 -6.93 5.64
CA GLY A 5 5.27 -6.65 6.34
C GLY A 5 4.25 -5.93 5.47
N GLN A 6 3.09 -5.65 6.06
CA GLN A 6 2.00 -4.86 5.47
C GLN A 6 1.66 -3.69 6.40
N GLY A 7 1.13 -2.62 5.84
CA GLY A 7 0.86 -1.38 6.57
C GLY A 7 -0.10 -1.52 7.74
N ALA A 8 -1.17 -2.30 7.57
CA ALA A 8 -2.16 -2.53 8.62
C ALA A 8 -1.63 -3.40 9.80
N LYS A 9 -0.51 -4.07 9.62
CA LYS A 9 0.07 -4.99 10.63
C LYS A 9 1.59 -5.06 10.56
N PRO A 10 2.31 -3.94 10.68
CA PRO A 10 3.76 -3.97 10.72
C PRO A 10 4.23 -4.80 11.93
N GLY A 11 5.10 -5.78 11.68
CA GLY A 11 5.55 -6.73 12.68
C GLY A 11 4.57 -7.88 12.98
N GLY A 12 3.39 -7.88 12.36
CA GLY A 12 2.44 -8.99 12.42
C GLY A 12 2.54 -9.89 11.19
N GLY A 13 2.33 -11.21 11.37
CA GLY A 13 2.27 -12.15 10.26
C GLY A 13 0.93 -12.08 9.53
N GLY A 14 0.87 -12.65 8.33
CA GLY A 14 -0.37 -12.85 7.59
C GLY A 14 -1.30 -13.82 8.29
N MET A 15 -2.62 -13.65 8.09
CA MET A 15 -3.64 -14.56 8.58
C MET A 15 -4.45 -15.09 7.40
N LEU A 16 -4.64 -16.41 7.35
CA LEU A 16 -5.50 -17.08 6.39
C LEU A 16 -6.40 -18.05 7.16
N LEU A 17 -7.70 -17.74 7.23
CA LEU A 17 -8.65 -18.55 7.98
C LEU A 17 -8.97 -19.85 7.25
N GLY A 18 -9.25 -20.90 8.02
CA GLY A 18 -9.47 -22.25 7.54
C GLY A 18 -10.58 -22.34 6.49
N GLN A 19 -11.66 -21.57 6.63
CA GLN A 19 -12.75 -21.51 5.65
C GLN A 19 -12.31 -21.04 4.25
N LYS A 20 -11.18 -20.35 4.13
CA LYS A 20 -10.57 -19.96 2.85
C LYS A 20 -9.50 -20.93 2.37
N ILE A 21 -9.18 -21.97 3.13
CA ILE A 21 -8.22 -23.00 2.74
C ILE A 21 -8.98 -24.17 2.11
N SER A 22 -9.42 -23.97 0.87
CA SER A 22 -9.98 -25.01 0.01
C SER A 22 -8.88 -26.02 -0.39
N ASP A 23 -9.28 -27.19 -0.97
CA ASP A 23 -8.34 -28.19 -1.50
C ASP A 23 -7.29 -27.53 -2.40
N ARG A 24 -7.72 -26.67 -3.30
CA ARG A 24 -6.84 -25.94 -4.22
C ARG A 24 -5.83 -25.06 -3.49
N VAL A 25 -6.27 -24.33 -2.46
CA VAL A 25 -5.39 -23.44 -1.68
C VAL A 25 -4.43 -24.27 -0.83
N ALA A 26 -4.90 -25.36 -0.25
CA ALA A 26 -4.09 -26.30 0.51
C ALA A 26 -2.95 -26.86 -0.35
N ASP A 27 -3.27 -27.36 -1.53
CA ASP A 27 -2.29 -27.91 -2.48
C ASP A 27 -1.28 -26.84 -2.94
N MET A 28 -1.77 -25.63 -3.34
CA MET A 28 -0.93 -24.56 -3.82
C MET A 28 0.07 -24.03 -2.79
N ARG A 29 -0.32 -24.03 -1.51
CA ARG A 29 0.47 -23.45 -0.41
C ARG A 29 1.12 -24.49 0.48
N ASN A 30 0.91 -25.78 0.20
CA ASN A 30 1.37 -26.88 1.05
C ASN A 30 0.91 -26.70 2.51
N LEU A 31 -0.40 -26.45 2.69
CA LEU A 31 -1.05 -26.23 3.97
C LEU A 31 -2.06 -27.32 4.28
N PRO A 32 -2.34 -27.62 5.56
CA PRO A 32 -3.46 -28.45 5.92
C PRO A 32 -4.78 -27.75 5.59
N GLN A 33 -5.71 -28.49 4.98
CA GLN A 33 -7.04 -27.99 4.61
C GLN A 33 -7.86 -27.60 5.84
N GLY A 34 -8.60 -26.50 5.75
CA GLY A 34 -9.60 -26.12 6.75
C GLY A 34 -9.04 -25.68 8.10
N ILE A 35 -7.73 -25.50 8.23
CA ILE A 35 -7.07 -25.11 9.48
C ILE A 35 -6.46 -23.71 9.32
N ASP A 36 -6.81 -22.80 10.24
CA ASP A 36 -6.27 -21.44 10.27
C ASP A 36 -4.76 -21.43 10.21
N GLN A 37 -4.21 -20.59 9.34
CA GLN A 37 -2.79 -20.41 9.17
C GLN A 37 -2.38 -18.98 9.53
N ARG A 38 -1.28 -18.85 10.25
CA ARG A 38 -0.64 -17.57 10.54
C ARG A 38 0.81 -17.64 10.10
N SER A 39 1.22 -16.66 9.31
CA SER A 39 2.62 -16.50 8.97
C SER A 39 3.41 -16.05 10.19
N ALA A 40 4.68 -16.41 10.26
CA ALA A 40 5.59 -15.90 11.27
C ALA A 40 5.70 -14.37 11.16
N CYS A 41 5.93 -13.70 12.30
CA CYS A 41 6.18 -12.25 12.36
C CYS A 41 7.54 -11.86 11.77
N ARG A 42 8.42 -12.83 11.61
CA ARG A 42 9.76 -12.69 11.01
C ARG A 42 9.96 -13.76 9.96
N HIS A 43 10.78 -13.45 8.99
CA HIS A 43 11.24 -14.46 8.03
C HIS A 43 12.05 -15.53 8.75
N PRO A 44 11.82 -16.84 8.51
CA PRO A 44 12.55 -17.90 9.20
C PRO A 44 14.05 -17.94 8.83
N ASP A 45 14.40 -17.49 7.62
CA ASP A 45 15.74 -17.57 7.05
C ASP A 45 16.66 -16.41 7.48
N TRP A 46 16.11 -15.37 8.10
CA TRP A 46 16.87 -14.19 8.47
C TRP A 46 16.33 -13.51 9.74
N THR A 47 17.23 -12.87 10.47
CA THR A 47 16.91 -12.19 11.73
C THR A 47 17.32 -10.72 11.77
N GLY A 48 18.07 -10.26 10.76
CA GLY A 48 18.60 -8.91 10.70
C GLY A 48 18.84 -8.38 9.30
N PRO A 49 19.32 -7.12 9.20
CA PRO A 49 19.56 -6.46 7.91
C PRO A 49 20.64 -7.16 7.07
N ASP A 50 21.66 -7.72 7.72
CA ASP A 50 22.77 -8.42 7.03
C ASP A 50 22.25 -9.70 6.35
N ASP A 51 21.34 -10.41 7.01
CA ASP A 51 20.68 -11.57 6.42
C ASP A 51 19.78 -11.17 5.24
N LEU A 52 19.13 -10.01 5.32
CA LEU A 52 18.34 -9.46 4.20
C LEU A 52 19.24 -9.14 3.00
N GLU A 53 20.42 -8.57 3.22
CA GLU A 53 21.40 -8.32 2.16
C GLU A 53 21.81 -9.62 1.47
N ILE A 54 22.14 -10.68 2.23
CA ILE A 54 22.46 -12.00 1.70
C ILE A 54 21.29 -12.55 0.86
N LYS A 55 20.06 -12.44 1.35
CA LYS A 55 18.87 -12.89 0.63
C LYS A 55 18.67 -12.12 -0.68
N ILE A 56 18.90 -10.82 -0.69
CA ILE A 56 18.83 -10.01 -1.92
C ILE A 56 19.92 -10.44 -2.90
N LEU A 57 21.14 -10.70 -2.45
CA LEU A 57 22.22 -11.20 -3.29
C LEU A 57 21.90 -12.57 -3.89
N GLU A 58 21.33 -13.50 -3.12
CA GLU A 58 20.86 -14.79 -3.65
C GLU A 58 19.83 -14.60 -4.78
N LEU A 59 18.87 -13.70 -4.59
CA LEU A 59 17.86 -13.40 -5.62
C LEU A 59 18.50 -12.76 -6.87
N ARG A 60 19.50 -11.91 -6.71
CA ARG A 60 20.24 -11.33 -7.82
C ARG A 60 20.98 -12.41 -8.62
N GLU A 61 21.67 -13.32 -7.95
CA GLU A 61 22.38 -14.43 -8.60
C GLU A 61 21.41 -15.35 -9.35
N ILE A 62 20.28 -15.74 -8.73
CA ILE A 62 19.27 -16.58 -9.38
C ILE A 62 18.69 -15.91 -10.62
N THR A 63 18.51 -14.59 -10.59
CA THR A 63 17.97 -13.80 -11.70
C THR A 63 19.05 -13.25 -12.62
N LYS A 64 20.32 -13.65 -12.42
CA LYS A 64 21.49 -13.17 -13.18
C LYS A 64 21.59 -11.65 -13.25
N TRP A 65 21.20 -10.98 -12.17
CA TRP A 65 21.17 -9.52 -12.05
C TRP A 65 20.26 -8.80 -13.07
N GLU A 66 19.34 -9.53 -13.72
CA GLU A 66 18.46 -8.97 -14.74
C GLU A 66 17.18 -8.36 -14.17
N LYS A 67 16.84 -8.67 -12.92
CA LYS A 67 15.56 -8.27 -12.32
C LYS A 67 15.77 -7.32 -11.14
N PRO A 68 14.96 -6.24 -11.05
CA PRO A 68 15.00 -5.37 -9.88
C PRO A 68 14.44 -6.11 -8.65
N ILE A 69 15.03 -5.82 -7.49
CA ILE A 69 14.60 -6.38 -6.21
C ILE A 69 13.81 -5.32 -5.44
N PHE A 70 12.57 -5.64 -5.17
CA PHE A 70 11.67 -4.83 -4.37
C PHE A 70 11.67 -5.31 -2.93
N VAL A 71 11.67 -4.38 -1.98
CA VAL A 71 11.49 -4.67 -0.55
C VAL A 71 10.27 -3.92 -0.03
N LYS A 72 9.26 -4.66 0.43
CA LYS A 72 8.05 -4.08 1.00
C LYS A 72 8.13 -4.02 2.52
N VAL A 73 7.91 -2.83 3.06
CA VAL A 73 7.90 -2.54 4.49
C VAL A 73 6.55 -1.96 4.93
N GLY A 74 6.08 -2.33 6.11
CA GLY A 74 4.91 -1.69 6.74
C GLY A 74 5.30 -0.37 7.38
N GLY A 75 4.40 0.61 7.32
CA GLY A 75 4.64 1.96 7.84
C GLY A 75 4.64 2.02 9.37
N ALA A 76 5.76 1.65 9.99
CA ALA A 76 5.98 1.78 11.43
C ALA A 76 7.11 2.76 11.75
N ARG A 77 8.27 2.58 11.11
CA ARG A 77 9.45 3.45 11.24
C ARG A 77 9.99 3.79 9.85
N PRO A 78 9.24 4.55 9.05
CA PRO A 78 9.47 4.68 7.60
C PRO A 78 10.88 5.17 7.25
N PHE A 79 11.47 6.07 8.01
CA PHE A 79 12.85 6.53 7.81
C PHE A 79 13.87 5.37 7.97
N PHE A 80 13.81 4.67 9.11
CA PHE A 80 14.77 3.62 9.42
C PHE A 80 14.58 2.38 8.55
N ASP A 81 13.33 1.96 8.32
CA ASP A 81 13.02 0.78 7.54
C ASP A 81 13.36 0.99 6.06
N THR A 82 13.15 2.21 5.52
CA THR A 82 13.64 2.60 4.19
C THR A 82 15.17 2.58 4.14
N THR A 83 15.84 3.14 5.14
CA THR A 83 17.31 3.13 5.22
C THR A 83 17.87 1.70 5.20
N LEU A 84 17.26 0.80 5.99
CA LEU A 84 17.70 -0.59 6.05
C LEU A 84 17.47 -1.33 4.73
N ALA A 85 16.30 -1.17 4.10
CA ALA A 85 16.00 -1.78 2.82
C ALA A 85 16.98 -1.33 1.72
N VAL A 86 17.29 -0.04 1.66
CA VAL A 86 18.25 0.52 0.69
C VAL A 86 19.65 0.01 0.94
N LYS A 87 20.12 0.00 2.19
CA LYS A 87 21.45 -0.52 2.56
C LYS A 87 21.59 -2.01 2.29
N ALA A 88 20.51 -2.79 2.45
CA ALA A 88 20.49 -4.20 2.09
C ALA A 88 20.46 -4.44 0.56
N GLY A 89 20.36 -3.38 -0.25
CA GLY A 89 20.50 -3.48 -1.70
C GLY A 89 19.16 -3.50 -2.46
N ALA A 90 18.07 -3.00 -1.91
CA ALA A 90 16.81 -2.85 -2.64
C ALA A 90 16.94 -1.85 -3.81
N ASP A 91 16.38 -2.20 -4.97
CA ASP A 91 16.21 -1.27 -6.10
C ASP A 91 14.94 -0.43 -5.93
N VAL A 92 13.95 -0.99 -5.25
CA VAL A 92 12.65 -0.38 -5.02
C VAL A 92 12.22 -0.64 -3.58
N VAL A 93 11.82 0.41 -2.88
CA VAL A 93 11.15 0.31 -1.57
C VAL A 93 9.65 0.48 -1.78
N VAL A 94 8.86 -0.50 -1.31
CA VAL A 94 7.40 -0.44 -1.29
C VAL A 94 6.98 -0.12 0.14
N LEU A 95 6.57 1.12 0.35
CA LEU A 95 6.14 1.63 1.65
C LEU A 95 4.63 1.54 1.78
N ASP A 96 4.16 0.71 2.71
CA ASP A 96 2.74 0.44 2.92
C ASP A 96 2.27 1.07 4.24
N GLY A 97 1.45 2.12 4.17
CA GLY A 97 0.89 2.79 5.33
C GLY A 97 -0.24 1.99 5.98
N MET A 98 -0.73 2.41 7.15
CA MET A 98 -1.72 1.68 7.96
C MET A 98 -3.03 1.36 7.22
N GLN A 99 -3.39 2.14 6.21
CA GLN A 99 -4.55 1.87 5.35
C GLN A 99 -4.28 0.76 4.32
N GLY A 100 -3.05 0.27 4.22
CA GLY A 100 -2.64 -0.79 3.31
C GLY A 100 -2.64 -2.15 3.97
N GLY A 101 -3.09 -3.14 3.24
CA GLY A 101 -3.21 -4.51 3.69
C GLY A 101 -4.66 -4.97 3.73
N THR A 102 -4.83 -6.27 3.94
CA THR A 102 -6.15 -6.86 4.12
C THR A 102 -6.60 -6.73 5.58
N ALA A 103 -7.90 -6.73 5.83
CA ALA A 103 -8.49 -6.83 7.17
C ALA A 103 -8.18 -8.18 7.88
N ALA A 104 -7.40 -9.05 7.26
CA ALA A 104 -6.98 -10.35 7.81
C ALA A 104 -5.89 -10.18 8.87
N THR A 105 -6.25 -9.60 10.00
CA THR A 105 -5.39 -9.39 11.18
C THR A 105 -6.25 -9.23 12.43
N GLN A 106 -5.60 -9.16 13.60
CA GLN A 106 -6.28 -8.89 14.87
C GLN A 106 -6.69 -7.42 14.96
N ASP A 107 -7.82 -7.15 15.61
CA ASP A 107 -8.35 -5.79 15.82
C ASP A 107 -7.33 -4.85 16.47
N VAL A 108 -6.54 -5.36 17.43
CA VAL A 108 -5.47 -4.60 18.07
C VAL A 108 -4.44 -4.03 17.09
N PHE A 109 -4.19 -4.70 15.97
CA PHE A 109 -3.31 -4.16 14.93
C PHE A 109 -4.00 -3.07 14.13
N ILE A 110 -5.27 -3.27 13.76
CA ILE A 110 -6.05 -2.29 13.00
C ILE A 110 -6.17 -0.98 13.79
N GLU A 111 -6.45 -1.09 15.10
CA GLU A 111 -6.71 0.07 15.96
C GLU A 111 -5.44 0.81 16.43
N HIS A 112 -4.32 0.10 16.58
CA HIS A 112 -3.21 0.65 17.36
C HIS A 112 -1.83 0.53 16.71
N VAL A 113 -1.70 -0.08 15.53
CA VAL A 113 -0.39 -0.36 14.93
C VAL A 113 -0.30 0.19 13.52
N GLY A 114 0.86 0.75 13.19
CA GLY A 114 1.12 1.39 11.90
C GLY A 114 0.88 2.90 11.91
N LEU A 115 1.44 3.57 10.91
CA LEU A 115 1.30 4.99 10.69
C LEU A 115 0.45 5.25 9.44
N PRO A 116 -0.34 6.34 9.41
CA PRO A 116 -1.03 6.76 8.20
C PRO A 116 -0.06 6.92 7.02
N THR A 117 -0.48 6.50 5.84
CA THR A 117 0.35 6.58 4.62
C THR A 117 0.92 7.99 4.41
N LEU A 118 0.12 9.03 4.65
CA LEU A 118 0.54 10.42 4.55
C LEU A 118 1.76 10.73 5.43
N ALA A 119 1.78 10.20 6.67
CA ALA A 119 2.87 10.41 7.62
C ALA A 119 4.13 9.57 7.31
N CYS A 120 4.02 8.60 6.39
CA CYS A 120 5.13 7.72 6.04
C CYS A 120 6.00 8.26 4.90
N ILE A 121 5.44 9.06 3.99
CA ILE A 121 6.11 9.43 2.73
C ILE A 121 7.31 10.33 2.98
N SER A 122 7.12 11.46 3.66
CA SER A 122 8.20 12.43 3.90
C SER A 122 9.41 11.84 4.61
N PRO A 123 9.27 11.06 5.70
CA PRO A 123 10.42 10.41 6.34
C PRO A 123 11.13 9.39 5.44
N ALA A 124 10.41 8.66 4.59
CA ALA A 124 11.03 7.72 3.65
C ALA A 124 11.84 8.46 2.58
N VAL A 125 11.31 9.57 2.05
CA VAL A 125 12.02 10.44 1.08
C VAL A 125 13.25 11.08 1.73
N GLU A 126 13.16 11.49 3.00
CA GLU A 126 14.29 12.01 3.76
C GLU A 126 15.41 10.97 3.89
N ALA A 127 15.07 9.72 4.24
CA ALA A 127 16.03 8.62 4.27
C ALA A 127 16.74 8.42 2.92
N LEU A 128 15.98 8.44 1.82
CA LEU A 128 16.55 8.34 0.47
C LEU A 128 17.48 9.51 0.13
N ARG A 129 17.13 10.73 0.57
CA ARG A 129 17.97 11.93 0.37
C ARG A 129 19.26 11.86 1.17
N GLU A 130 19.19 11.47 2.45
CA GLU A 130 20.40 11.32 3.30
C GLU A 130 21.37 10.27 2.75
N LEU A 131 20.85 9.19 2.16
CA LEU A 131 21.67 8.17 1.51
C LEU A 131 22.18 8.57 0.11
N GLY A 132 21.76 9.72 -0.43
CA GLY A 132 22.05 10.10 -1.81
C GLY A 132 21.40 9.21 -2.86
N MET A 133 20.32 8.53 -2.47
CA MET A 133 19.61 7.53 -3.29
C MET A 133 18.23 7.98 -3.77
N HIS A 134 17.79 9.20 -3.42
CA HIS A 134 16.54 9.75 -3.93
C HIS A 134 16.53 9.76 -5.47
N ARG A 135 15.44 9.25 -6.07
CA ARG A 135 15.28 9.04 -7.53
C ARG A 135 16.22 7.99 -8.16
N LYS A 136 17.10 7.36 -7.39
CA LYS A 136 17.92 6.21 -7.83
C LYS A 136 17.31 4.89 -7.36
N VAL A 137 16.92 4.82 -6.08
CA VAL A 137 16.05 3.79 -5.55
C VAL A 137 14.62 4.33 -5.66
N GLN A 138 13.74 3.57 -6.27
CA GLN A 138 12.35 3.99 -6.47
C GLN A 138 11.53 3.82 -5.19
N LEU A 139 10.63 4.75 -4.91
CA LEU A 139 9.69 4.68 -3.79
C LEU A 139 8.28 4.43 -4.31
N ILE A 140 7.72 3.27 -4.03
CA ILE A 140 6.31 2.97 -4.28
C ILE A 140 5.53 3.14 -2.98
N VAL A 141 4.44 3.89 -3.02
CA VAL A 141 3.59 4.15 -1.86
C VAL A 141 2.28 3.39 -1.99
N SER A 142 1.88 2.72 -0.92
CA SER A 142 0.67 1.91 -0.82
C SER A 142 -0.12 2.27 0.44
N GLY A 143 -1.43 2.06 0.39
CA GLY A 143 -2.35 2.28 1.51
C GLY A 143 -3.24 3.49 1.33
N GLY A 144 -4.54 3.26 1.13
CA GLY A 144 -5.56 4.29 1.05
C GLY A 144 -5.59 5.13 -0.23
N ILE A 145 -4.90 4.72 -1.29
CA ILE A 145 -4.95 5.40 -2.59
C ILE A 145 -6.24 5.05 -3.32
N ARG A 146 -7.07 6.04 -3.64
CA ARG A 146 -8.45 5.87 -4.12
C ARG A 146 -8.73 6.53 -5.45
N ASN A 147 -8.06 7.62 -5.78
CA ASN A 147 -8.35 8.46 -6.94
C ASN A 147 -7.08 9.16 -7.46
N GLY A 148 -7.20 9.88 -8.56
CA GLY A 148 -6.06 10.60 -9.14
C GLY A 148 -5.51 11.72 -8.28
N ALA A 149 -6.32 12.30 -7.38
CA ALA A 149 -5.83 13.31 -6.44
C ALA A 149 -4.90 12.69 -5.39
N ASP A 150 -5.21 11.49 -4.89
CA ASP A 150 -4.33 10.76 -3.97
C ASP A 150 -3.01 10.40 -4.68
N VAL A 151 -3.09 9.97 -5.95
CA VAL A 151 -1.89 9.72 -6.78
C VAL A 151 -1.03 10.97 -6.91
N ALA A 152 -1.63 12.10 -7.33
CA ALA A 152 -0.90 13.36 -7.53
C ALA A 152 -0.22 13.84 -6.24
N LYS A 153 -0.91 13.74 -5.09
CA LYS A 153 -0.34 14.10 -3.78
C LYS A 153 0.81 13.19 -3.38
N ALA A 154 0.69 11.86 -3.56
CA ALA A 154 1.76 10.93 -3.26
C ALA A 154 3.02 11.22 -4.10
N LEU A 155 2.84 11.45 -5.41
CA LEU A 155 3.93 11.80 -6.31
C LEU A 155 4.56 13.16 -5.96
N ALA A 156 3.74 14.17 -5.63
CA ALA A 156 4.22 15.47 -5.18
C ALA A 156 5.06 15.39 -3.90
N LEU A 157 4.70 14.49 -2.98
CA LEU A 157 5.46 14.25 -1.76
C LEU A 157 6.77 13.47 -2.00
N GLY A 158 6.99 12.96 -3.20
CA GLY A 158 8.24 12.33 -3.62
C GLY A 158 8.18 10.83 -3.87
N ALA A 159 6.98 10.22 -3.91
CA ALA A 159 6.83 8.86 -4.41
C ALA A 159 7.09 8.80 -5.94
N ASP A 160 7.59 7.67 -6.41
CA ASP A 160 7.79 7.41 -7.84
C ASP A 160 6.58 6.69 -8.45
N ALA A 161 5.86 5.92 -7.65
CA ALA A 161 4.64 5.23 -8.04
C ALA A 161 3.74 4.97 -6.83
N VAL A 162 2.51 4.50 -7.10
CA VAL A 162 1.56 4.10 -6.07
C VAL A 162 1.03 2.70 -6.35
N SER A 163 0.64 1.99 -5.28
CA SER A 163 -0.11 0.74 -5.35
C SER A 163 -1.52 0.95 -4.84
N ILE A 164 -2.49 0.32 -5.49
CA ILE A 164 -3.90 0.32 -5.08
C ILE A 164 -4.36 -1.10 -4.75
N GLY A 165 -5.25 -1.24 -3.78
CA GLY A 165 -5.84 -2.51 -3.37
C GLY A 165 -7.37 -2.43 -3.36
N THR A 166 -7.95 -2.01 -2.25
CA THR A 166 -9.41 -1.90 -2.04
C THR A 166 -10.13 -1.14 -3.16
N ALA A 167 -9.57 -0.04 -3.64
CA ALA A 167 -10.14 0.71 -4.74
C ALA A 167 -10.28 -0.12 -6.03
N ALA A 168 -9.34 -1.01 -6.30
CA ALA A 168 -9.41 -1.93 -7.43
C ALA A 168 -10.47 -3.02 -7.21
N LEU A 169 -10.62 -3.55 -5.98
CA LEU A 169 -11.68 -4.51 -5.63
C LEU A 169 -13.06 -3.89 -5.85
N ILE A 170 -13.28 -2.68 -5.35
CA ILE A 170 -14.54 -1.94 -5.55
C ILE A 170 -14.80 -1.69 -7.04
N ALA A 171 -13.77 -1.31 -7.79
CA ALA A 171 -13.91 -1.05 -9.22
C ALA A 171 -14.32 -2.30 -10.03
N ILE A 172 -13.99 -3.50 -9.57
CA ILE A 172 -14.41 -4.76 -10.22
C ILE A 172 -15.74 -5.32 -9.70
N GLY A 173 -16.39 -4.64 -8.75
CA GLY A 173 -17.73 -4.96 -8.26
C GLY A 173 -17.80 -5.51 -6.84
N ASP A 174 -16.73 -5.39 -6.05
CA ASP A 174 -16.82 -5.62 -4.60
C ASP A 174 -17.73 -4.57 -3.97
N ASN A 175 -18.49 -4.95 -2.96
CA ASN A 175 -19.46 -4.07 -2.32
C ASN A 175 -20.57 -3.51 -3.25
N ASP A 176 -20.88 -4.18 -4.37
CA ASP A 176 -21.89 -3.74 -5.33
C ASP A 176 -23.31 -3.76 -4.68
N PRO A 177 -24.06 -2.65 -4.71
CA PRO A 177 -25.42 -2.56 -4.16
C PRO A 177 -26.40 -3.62 -4.68
N LYS A 178 -26.16 -4.23 -5.82
CA LYS A 178 -26.99 -5.33 -6.33
C LYS A 178 -27.04 -6.56 -5.41
N TRP A 179 -26.07 -6.67 -4.46
CA TRP A 179 -26.00 -7.73 -3.45
C TRP A 179 -26.39 -7.23 -2.05
N GLU A 180 -27.11 -6.11 -1.93
CA GLU A 180 -27.43 -5.45 -0.67
C GLU A 180 -28.11 -6.39 0.34
N ASP A 181 -29.10 -7.18 -0.11
CA ASP A 181 -29.81 -8.13 0.75
C ASP A 181 -28.86 -9.18 1.35
N GLU A 182 -27.87 -9.63 0.59
CA GLU A 182 -26.91 -10.61 1.03
C GLU A 182 -25.88 -10.01 1.99
N TYR A 183 -25.42 -8.77 1.73
CA TYR A 183 -24.59 -8.04 2.69
C TYR A 183 -25.32 -7.77 3.99
N ASN A 184 -26.58 -7.40 3.94
CA ASN A 184 -27.42 -7.22 5.14
C ASN A 184 -27.56 -8.53 5.93
N ALA A 185 -27.67 -9.67 5.27
CA ALA A 185 -27.72 -10.98 5.91
C ALA A 185 -26.40 -11.34 6.63
N LEU A 186 -25.27 -10.76 6.21
CA LEU A 186 -23.98 -10.88 6.89
C LEU A 186 -23.77 -9.87 8.01
N GLY A 187 -24.77 -9.04 8.32
CA GLY A 187 -24.69 -8.00 9.36
C GLY A 187 -23.94 -6.72 8.93
N THR A 188 -23.77 -6.52 7.64
CA THR A 188 -23.17 -5.30 7.05
C THR A 188 -24.09 -4.73 5.98
N THR A 189 -23.65 -3.66 5.30
CA THR A 189 -24.37 -3.06 4.17
C THR A 189 -23.45 -2.99 2.94
N ALA A 190 -24.04 -2.94 1.75
CA ALA A 190 -23.29 -2.68 0.53
C ALA A 190 -22.49 -1.36 0.68
N GLY A 191 -21.25 -1.37 0.27
CA GLY A 191 -20.31 -0.26 0.46
C GLY A 191 -19.57 -0.24 1.79
N ALA A 192 -19.95 -1.08 2.76
CA ALA A 192 -19.32 -1.14 4.09
C ALA A 192 -18.73 -2.52 4.42
N TYR A 193 -18.85 -3.52 3.53
CA TYR A 193 -18.26 -4.84 3.76
C TYR A 193 -16.74 -4.80 3.66
N ASP A 194 -16.08 -5.24 4.72
CA ASP A 194 -14.62 -5.30 4.84
C ASP A 194 -14.10 -6.64 5.41
N ALA A 195 -15.02 -7.58 5.69
CA ALA A 195 -14.70 -8.90 6.23
C ALA A 195 -14.17 -9.87 5.16
N TRP A 196 -13.27 -9.41 4.29
CA TRP A 196 -12.71 -10.22 3.18
C TRP A 196 -11.97 -11.48 3.64
N HIS A 197 -11.54 -11.51 4.89
CA HIS A 197 -10.89 -12.69 5.51
C HIS A 197 -11.88 -13.83 5.80
N GLU A 198 -13.17 -13.54 5.93
CA GLU A 198 -14.21 -14.53 6.22
C GLU A 198 -14.51 -15.47 5.03
N GLY A 199 -14.36 -15.00 3.80
CA GLY A 199 -14.62 -15.79 2.61
C GLY A 199 -16.08 -15.86 2.17
N ASN A 200 -16.95 -15.04 2.73
CA ASN A 200 -18.41 -15.00 2.50
C ASN A 200 -18.85 -13.90 1.53
N ASP A 201 -17.92 -13.30 0.80
CA ASP A 201 -18.17 -12.14 -0.07
C ASP A 201 -19.25 -12.42 -1.12
N PRO A 202 -20.42 -11.74 -1.04
CA PRO A 202 -21.51 -11.92 -2.00
C PRO A 202 -21.14 -11.58 -3.43
N ALA A 203 -20.18 -10.66 -3.65
CA ALA A 203 -19.70 -10.31 -4.98
C ALA A 203 -18.88 -11.41 -5.65
N GLY A 204 -18.44 -12.41 -4.89
CA GLY A 204 -17.67 -13.55 -5.41
C GLY A 204 -16.21 -13.25 -5.69
N ILE A 205 -15.67 -12.17 -5.12
CA ILE A 205 -14.30 -11.71 -5.37
C ILE A 205 -13.34 -12.27 -4.32
N THR A 206 -13.64 -12.09 -3.03
CA THR A 206 -12.74 -12.43 -1.93
C THR A 206 -13.10 -13.75 -1.23
N THR A 207 -13.63 -14.70 -1.97
CA THR A 207 -14.16 -15.99 -1.49
C THR A 207 -13.49 -17.17 -2.19
N GLN A 208 -13.62 -18.37 -1.58
CA GLN A 208 -13.32 -19.66 -2.20
C GLN A 208 -14.58 -20.51 -2.41
N ASP A 209 -15.78 -19.99 -2.08
CA ASP A 209 -17.04 -20.70 -2.34
C ASP A 209 -17.28 -20.85 -3.85
N PRO A 210 -17.43 -22.08 -4.38
CA PRO A 210 -17.60 -22.31 -5.81
C PRO A 210 -18.86 -21.67 -6.42
N ASN A 211 -19.88 -21.39 -5.60
CA ASN A 211 -21.12 -20.76 -6.06
C ASN A 211 -20.96 -19.23 -6.13
N LEU A 212 -20.28 -18.66 -5.14
CA LEU A 212 -20.01 -17.23 -5.12
C LEU A 212 -18.99 -16.81 -6.21
N ILE A 213 -17.91 -17.58 -6.39
CA ILE A 213 -16.89 -17.33 -7.42
C ILE A 213 -17.49 -17.17 -8.82
N LYS A 214 -18.55 -17.95 -9.14
CA LYS A 214 -19.23 -17.90 -10.45
C LYS A 214 -19.90 -16.55 -10.74
N ARG A 215 -20.13 -15.71 -9.74
CA ARG A 215 -20.77 -14.40 -9.88
C ARG A 215 -19.84 -13.38 -10.53
N LEU A 216 -18.53 -13.52 -10.35
CA LEU A 216 -17.56 -12.65 -10.97
C LEU A 216 -17.39 -13.01 -12.45
N ASN A 217 -17.64 -12.03 -13.32
CA ASN A 217 -17.26 -12.11 -14.73
C ASN A 217 -15.93 -11.38 -14.96
N PRO A 218 -14.79 -12.09 -15.10
CA PRO A 218 -13.47 -11.44 -15.19
C PRO A 218 -13.33 -10.50 -16.38
N ILE A 219 -13.99 -10.78 -17.50
CA ILE A 219 -13.91 -9.93 -18.72
C ILE A 219 -14.63 -8.60 -18.49
N ALA A 220 -15.83 -8.64 -17.93
CA ALA A 220 -16.59 -7.43 -17.60
C ALA A 220 -15.91 -6.62 -16.50
N ALA A 221 -15.49 -7.28 -15.43
CA ALA A 221 -14.76 -6.68 -14.32
C ALA A 221 -13.45 -6.02 -14.77
N GLY A 222 -12.70 -6.67 -15.64
CA GLY A 222 -11.48 -6.12 -16.22
C GLY A 222 -11.70 -4.83 -17.03
N LYS A 223 -12.84 -4.70 -17.71
CA LYS A 223 -13.21 -3.44 -18.39
C LYS A 223 -13.49 -2.32 -17.39
N LEU A 224 -14.19 -2.62 -16.31
CA LEU A 224 -14.47 -1.65 -15.25
C LEU A 224 -13.18 -1.15 -14.61
N LEU A 225 -12.28 -2.06 -14.23
CA LEU A 225 -10.99 -1.70 -13.68
C LEU A 225 -10.15 -0.88 -14.66
N SER A 226 -10.13 -1.26 -15.94
CA SER A 226 -9.42 -0.49 -16.97
C SER A 226 -9.94 0.95 -17.07
N ASN A 227 -11.25 1.15 -17.02
CA ASN A 227 -11.86 2.47 -17.05
C ASN A 227 -11.50 3.27 -15.80
N TYR A 228 -11.58 2.64 -14.62
CA TYR A 228 -11.21 3.26 -13.36
C TYR A 228 -9.75 3.75 -13.36
N LEU A 229 -8.81 2.91 -13.79
CA LEU A 229 -7.38 3.28 -13.88
C LEU A 229 -7.14 4.43 -14.88
N LYS A 230 -7.86 4.45 -16.00
CA LYS A 230 -7.79 5.56 -16.96
C LYS A 230 -8.28 6.87 -16.35
N VAL A 231 -9.43 6.85 -15.65
CA VAL A 231 -9.98 8.03 -14.99
C VAL A 231 -9.01 8.52 -13.90
N MET A 232 -8.52 7.63 -13.05
CA MET A 232 -7.52 7.94 -12.02
C MET A 232 -6.28 8.64 -12.64
N THR A 233 -5.79 8.13 -13.76
CA THR A 233 -4.65 8.73 -14.46
C THR A 233 -5.00 10.11 -15.02
N LEU A 234 -6.18 10.27 -15.62
CA LEU A 234 -6.63 11.56 -16.15
C LEU A 234 -6.82 12.63 -15.06
N GLU A 235 -7.36 12.24 -13.91
CA GLU A 235 -7.49 13.13 -12.75
C GLU A 235 -6.11 13.62 -12.27
N ALA A 236 -5.16 12.70 -12.09
CA ALA A 236 -3.80 13.05 -11.69
C ALA A 236 -3.13 13.99 -12.71
N GLN A 237 -3.27 13.71 -14.01
CA GLN A 237 -2.77 14.58 -15.09
C GLN A 237 -3.42 15.96 -15.09
N THR A 238 -4.71 16.03 -14.77
CA THR A 238 -5.44 17.31 -14.68
C THR A 238 -4.90 18.16 -13.56
N ILE A 239 -4.61 17.57 -12.39
CA ILE A 239 -3.98 18.25 -11.26
C ILE A 239 -2.58 18.73 -11.63
N ALA A 240 -1.75 17.89 -12.25
CA ALA A 240 -0.41 18.28 -12.68
C ALA A 240 -0.44 19.48 -13.64
N ARG A 241 -1.38 19.49 -14.60
CA ARG A 241 -1.57 20.62 -15.52
C ARG A 241 -2.01 21.89 -14.78
N ALA A 242 -2.88 21.78 -13.78
CA ALA A 242 -3.30 22.91 -12.95
C ALA A 242 -2.13 23.52 -12.17
N CYS A 243 -1.15 22.70 -11.78
CA CYS A 243 0.12 23.13 -11.19
C CYS A 243 1.16 23.61 -12.23
N GLY A 244 0.80 23.70 -13.51
CA GLY A 244 1.72 24.10 -14.58
C GLY A 244 2.78 23.05 -14.95
N LYS A 245 2.58 21.79 -14.54
CA LYS A 245 3.54 20.72 -14.82
C LYS A 245 3.19 19.95 -16.09
N SER A 246 4.20 19.61 -16.88
CA SER A 246 4.06 18.84 -18.13
C SER A 246 4.05 17.33 -17.90
N HIS A 247 4.48 16.86 -16.74
CA HIS A 247 4.55 15.45 -16.36
C HIS A 247 4.22 15.26 -14.89
N LEU A 248 3.61 14.09 -14.56
CA LEU A 248 3.23 13.77 -13.18
C LEU A 248 4.41 13.76 -12.20
N HIS A 249 5.57 13.25 -12.64
CA HIS A 249 6.78 13.20 -11.82
C HIS A 249 7.50 14.56 -11.68
N ASN A 250 6.95 15.63 -12.26
CA ASN A 250 7.40 17.00 -12.04
C ASN A 250 6.63 17.69 -10.90
N LEU A 251 5.62 16.99 -10.33
CA LEU A 251 4.97 17.46 -9.12
C LEU A 251 5.96 17.39 -7.95
N GLU A 252 5.92 18.42 -7.11
CA GLU A 252 6.87 18.63 -6.01
C GLU A 252 6.11 19.04 -4.73
N PRO A 253 6.71 18.92 -3.53
CA PRO A 253 6.07 19.36 -2.29
C PRO A 253 5.61 20.83 -2.30
N GLU A 254 6.28 21.68 -3.09
CA GLU A 254 5.96 23.10 -3.28
C GLU A 254 4.61 23.32 -4.01
N ASP A 255 4.11 22.30 -4.71
CA ASP A 255 2.78 22.33 -5.34
C ASP A 255 1.65 22.02 -4.33
N LEU A 256 2.00 21.72 -3.07
CA LEU A 256 1.07 21.33 -2.01
C LEU A 256 1.03 22.35 -0.88
N CYS A 257 -0.17 22.48 -0.30
CA CYS A 257 -0.36 23.03 1.03
C CYS A 257 -1.36 22.16 1.81
N ALA A 258 -1.23 22.16 3.13
CA ALA A 258 -2.15 21.43 4.00
C ALA A 258 -3.24 22.36 4.55
N LEU A 259 -4.46 21.87 4.67
CA LEU A 259 -5.59 22.64 5.21
C LEU A 259 -5.70 22.57 6.74
N THR A 260 -5.01 21.62 7.37
CA THR A 260 -4.99 21.44 8.83
C THR A 260 -3.55 21.31 9.32
N ILE A 261 -3.34 21.64 10.59
CA ILE A 261 -2.02 21.53 11.23
C ILE A 261 -1.51 20.10 11.22
N GLU A 262 -2.39 19.13 11.49
CA GLU A 262 -2.06 17.71 11.51
C GLU A 262 -1.61 17.23 10.12
N ALA A 263 -2.32 17.61 9.08
CA ALA A 263 -1.94 17.27 7.72
C ALA A 263 -0.61 17.94 7.33
N ALA A 264 -0.38 19.20 7.73
CA ALA A 264 0.88 19.90 7.51
C ALA A 264 2.05 19.18 8.19
N ALA A 265 1.87 18.78 9.45
CA ALA A 265 2.88 18.05 10.22
C ALA A 265 3.20 16.69 9.59
N MET A 266 2.17 15.90 9.24
CA MET A 266 2.33 14.58 8.63
C MET A 266 2.98 14.63 7.26
N ALA A 267 2.55 15.55 6.40
CA ALA A 267 3.05 15.66 5.04
C ALA A 267 4.39 16.41 4.95
N GLY A 268 4.71 17.24 5.93
CA GLY A 268 5.89 18.11 5.89
C GLY A 268 5.77 19.23 4.86
N VAL A 269 4.54 19.72 4.61
CA VAL A 269 4.23 20.85 3.69
C VAL A 269 3.63 22.02 4.45
N PRO A 270 3.68 23.25 3.89
CA PRO A 270 3.17 24.42 4.58
C PRO A 270 1.66 24.35 4.87
N LEU A 271 1.26 24.91 6.02
CA LEU A 271 -0.14 25.18 6.30
C LEU A 271 -0.66 26.26 5.34
N ALA A 272 -1.81 26.04 4.75
CA ALA A 272 -2.41 26.95 3.77
C ALA A 272 -2.49 28.39 4.29
N GLY A 273 -2.07 29.35 3.45
CA GLY A 273 -1.98 30.77 3.79
C GLY A 273 -0.76 31.16 4.64
N THR A 274 0.16 30.24 4.88
CA THR A 274 1.41 30.49 5.62
C THR A 274 2.60 29.80 4.94
N ASN A 275 3.82 30.14 5.39
CA ASN A 275 5.05 29.39 5.05
C ASN A 275 5.46 28.43 6.18
N TRP A 276 4.59 28.25 7.18
CA TRP A 276 4.92 27.46 8.36
C TRP A 276 4.68 25.96 8.11
N VAL A 277 5.72 25.18 8.37
CA VAL A 277 5.67 23.71 8.42
C VAL A 277 5.85 23.30 9.88
N PRO A 278 4.85 22.65 10.52
CA PRO A 278 4.98 22.24 11.92
C PRO A 278 6.20 21.32 12.13
N GLY A 279 6.95 21.61 13.21
CA GLY A 279 8.13 20.82 13.57
C GLY A 279 9.40 21.10 12.73
N ARG A 280 9.36 22.03 11.79
CA ARG A 280 10.55 22.50 11.07
C ARG A 280 10.86 23.93 11.49
N ASP A 281 12.13 24.21 11.77
CA ASP A 281 12.58 25.57 12.06
C ASP A 281 12.52 26.40 10.79
N ASN A 282 11.70 27.46 10.81
CA ASN A 282 11.57 28.41 9.70
C ASN A 282 12.74 29.42 9.62
N THR A 283 13.86 29.15 10.26
CA THR A 283 14.98 30.09 10.37
C THR A 283 15.74 30.32 9.07
N ASN A 284 15.46 29.60 7.99
CA ASN A 284 16.21 29.72 6.73
C ASN A 284 15.44 30.34 5.54
N ASN A 285 14.25 30.91 5.74
CA ASN A 285 13.48 31.54 4.64
C ASN A 285 13.22 33.04 4.89
N ILE A 286 14.27 33.77 5.26
CA ILE A 286 14.28 35.22 5.12
C ILE A 286 15.51 35.59 4.28
N THR A 287 15.40 35.41 2.98
CA THR A 287 16.17 36.17 1.97
C THR A 287 15.30 36.36 0.73
#